data_f3db411e7c12b7ab13842d48ce0a710f
#
_entry.id   f3db411e7c12b7ab13842d48ce0a710f
#
_cell.length_a   1.000
_cell.length_b   1.000
_cell.length_c   1.000
_cell.angle_alpha   90.00
_cell.angle_beta   90.00
_cell.angle_gamma   90.00
#
_symmetry.space_group_name_H-M   'P 1'
#
loop_
_entity.id
_entity.type
_entity.pdbx_description
1 polymer ?
#
loop_
_entity_poly.entity_id
_entity_poly.type
_entity_poly.pdbx_seq_one_letter_code
_entity_poly.pdbx_strand_id
1 'polypeptide(L)'
;MKKMMLGNEAAARGLYEAGCAVVSSYPGTPSTEITEYAAKYDEIYCEWAPNEKVATEVAFGASLAGARSACCMKHVGLNVAADPLFTLSYTGVNGGMVICVADDPGMHSSQNEQDSRHYAIAAKVPMLEPADSAEAKDFVKDRKSVV
;
A
#
# COMPACT_ATOMS: atom_id res chain seq x y z
N MET A 1 4.10 -7.22 24.69
CA MET A 1 5.56 -7.02 24.62
C MET A 1 5.82 -5.88 23.65
N LYS A 2 6.55 -4.83 24.02
CA LYS A 2 6.91 -3.73 23.10
C LYS A 2 8.08 -4.22 22.23
N LYS A 3 7.96 -4.06 20.91
CA LYS A 3 9.00 -4.39 19.92
C LYS A 3 9.33 -3.12 19.13
N MET A 4 10.61 -2.83 18.95
CA MET A 4 11.05 -1.79 18.02
C MET A 4 10.91 -2.33 16.60
N MET A 5 10.29 -1.55 15.70
CA MET A 5 10.05 -1.91 14.29
C MET A 5 10.39 -0.72 13.39
N LEU A 6 10.89 -1.02 12.21
CA LEU A 6 10.95 -0.04 11.12
C LEU A 6 9.53 0.25 10.62
N GLY A 7 9.31 1.40 9.97
CA GLY A 7 8.00 1.77 9.42
C GLY A 7 7.43 0.73 8.47
N ASN A 8 8.26 0.20 7.55
CA ASN A 8 7.84 -0.84 6.61
C ASN A 8 7.46 -2.17 7.31
N GLU A 9 8.21 -2.57 8.35
CA GLU A 9 7.88 -3.75 9.17
C GLU A 9 6.56 -3.53 9.92
N ALA A 10 6.35 -2.34 10.44
CA ALA A 10 5.14 -1.97 11.18
C ALA A 10 3.91 -1.95 10.26
N ALA A 11 4.02 -1.41 9.04
CA ALA A 11 2.96 -1.45 8.04
C ALA A 11 2.58 -2.90 7.67
N ALA A 12 3.59 -3.75 7.39
CA ALA A 12 3.35 -5.17 7.11
C ALA A 12 2.68 -5.89 8.30
N ARG A 13 3.07 -5.56 9.51
CA ARG A 13 2.41 -6.08 10.72
C ARG A 13 0.96 -5.62 10.82
N GLY A 14 0.67 -4.38 10.45
CA GLY A 14 -0.68 -3.84 10.36
C GLY A 14 -1.54 -4.60 9.34
N LEU A 15 -1.00 -4.91 8.16
CA LEU A 15 -1.66 -5.72 7.14
C LEU A 15 -2.04 -7.11 7.68
N TYR A 16 -1.11 -7.78 8.35
CA TYR A 16 -1.37 -9.07 8.98
C TYR A 16 -2.49 -8.99 10.03
N GLU A 17 -2.40 -8.04 10.96
CA GLU A 17 -3.41 -7.85 12.01
C GLU A 17 -4.78 -7.41 11.47
N ALA A 18 -4.82 -6.78 10.29
CA ALA A 18 -6.04 -6.46 9.58
C ALA A 18 -6.69 -7.66 8.88
N GLY A 19 -6.00 -8.80 8.79
CA GLY A 19 -6.45 -9.96 8.02
C GLY A 19 -6.35 -9.73 6.52
N CYS A 20 -5.31 -9.03 6.06
CA CYS A 20 -5.01 -8.87 4.65
C CYS A 20 -4.69 -10.24 4.03
N ALA A 21 -5.34 -10.57 2.92
CA ALA A 21 -5.16 -11.84 2.24
C ALA A 21 -4.22 -11.76 1.04
N VAL A 22 -4.11 -10.59 0.40
CA VAL A 22 -3.32 -10.40 -0.82
C VAL A 22 -2.52 -9.11 -0.74
N VAL A 23 -1.22 -9.21 -0.99
CA VAL A 23 -0.33 -8.07 -1.20
C VAL A 23 0.35 -8.23 -2.55
N SER A 24 0.11 -7.30 -3.47
CA SER A 24 0.77 -7.27 -4.77
C SER A 24 1.55 -5.97 -4.93
N SER A 25 2.79 -6.04 -5.39
CA SER A 25 3.69 -4.89 -5.43
C SER A 25 4.65 -4.95 -6.60
N TYR A 26 5.24 -3.82 -6.94
CA TYR A 26 6.43 -3.74 -7.77
C TYR A 26 7.59 -3.20 -6.93
N PRO A 27 8.79 -3.80 -7.00
CA PRO A 27 9.92 -3.38 -6.17
C PRO A 27 10.33 -1.93 -6.42
N GLY A 28 10.49 -1.17 -5.35
CA GLY A 28 10.93 0.23 -5.43
C GLY A 28 11.22 0.81 -4.04
N THR A 29 12.49 1.11 -3.77
CA THR A 29 12.90 1.75 -2.50
C THR A 29 12.29 3.16 -2.41
N PRO A 30 11.65 3.53 -1.27
CA PRO A 30 11.74 2.87 0.04
C PRO A 30 10.57 1.94 0.42
N SER A 31 9.72 1.47 -0.51
CA SER A 31 8.52 0.68 -0.21
C SER A 31 8.72 -0.84 -0.25
N THR A 32 9.79 -1.34 -0.87
CA THR A 32 10.02 -2.77 -1.15
C THR A 32 9.85 -3.65 0.08
N GLU A 33 10.42 -3.24 1.21
CA GLU A 33 10.45 -4.03 2.43
C GLU A 33 9.06 -4.25 3.05
N ILE A 34 8.04 -3.45 2.71
CA ILE A 34 6.67 -3.71 3.20
C ILE A 34 6.21 -5.09 2.73
N THR A 35 6.36 -5.38 1.43
CA THR A 35 5.98 -6.67 0.86
C THR A 35 6.88 -7.80 1.33
N GLU A 36 8.19 -7.55 1.46
CA GLU A 36 9.14 -8.55 2.00
C GLU A 36 8.81 -8.95 3.44
N TYR A 37 8.39 -8.00 4.27
CA TYR A 37 7.92 -8.28 5.63
C TYR A 37 6.55 -8.95 5.65
N ALA A 38 5.63 -8.56 4.77
CA ALA A 38 4.32 -9.19 4.64
C ALA A 38 4.43 -10.66 4.22
N ALA A 39 5.36 -10.98 3.32
CA ALA A 39 5.62 -12.34 2.84
C ALA A 39 6.15 -13.31 3.91
N LYS A 40 6.47 -12.81 5.12
CA LYS A 40 6.84 -13.67 6.26
C LYS A 40 5.64 -14.24 7.01
N TYR A 41 4.43 -13.80 6.67
CA TYR A 41 3.18 -14.32 7.23
C TYR A 41 2.55 -15.28 6.23
N ASP A 42 2.42 -16.55 6.59
CA ASP A 42 1.87 -17.61 5.72
C ASP A 42 0.42 -17.35 5.31
N GLU A 43 -0.29 -16.51 6.05
CA GLU A 43 -1.69 -16.15 5.81
C GLU A 43 -1.86 -15.10 4.69
N ILE A 44 -0.78 -14.46 4.25
CA ILE A 44 -0.80 -13.41 3.23
C ILE A 44 -0.17 -13.93 1.94
N TYR A 45 -0.97 -14.00 0.87
CA TYR A 45 -0.42 -14.21 -0.45
C TYR A 45 0.30 -12.95 -0.93
N CYS A 46 1.61 -13.04 -1.16
CA CYS A 46 2.43 -11.94 -1.63
C CYS A 46 3.01 -12.25 -3.01
N GLU A 47 2.95 -11.26 -3.90
CA GLU A 47 3.55 -11.41 -5.24
C GLU A 47 4.23 -10.12 -5.71
N TRP A 48 5.21 -10.28 -6.60
CA TRP A 48 5.78 -9.19 -7.40
C TRP A 48 5.12 -9.15 -8.76
N ALA A 49 4.44 -8.04 -9.05
CA ALA A 49 3.83 -7.79 -10.36
C ALA A 49 4.88 -7.19 -11.34
N PRO A 50 4.61 -7.22 -12.65
CA PRO A 50 5.53 -6.65 -13.65
C PRO A 50 5.60 -5.12 -13.63
N ASN A 51 4.64 -4.44 -13.02
CA ASN A 51 4.63 -3.00 -12.76
C ASN A 51 3.53 -2.65 -11.74
N GLU A 52 3.50 -1.39 -11.29
CA GLU A 52 2.58 -0.92 -10.25
C GLU A 52 1.13 -0.86 -10.71
N LYS A 53 0.86 -0.66 -12.00
CA LYS A 53 -0.49 -0.74 -12.54
C LYS A 53 -1.06 -2.14 -12.32
N VAL A 54 -0.35 -3.18 -12.74
CA VAL A 54 -0.77 -4.57 -12.56
C VAL A 54 -0.86 -4.93 -11.07
N ALA A 55 0.09 -4.48 -10.24
CA ALA A 55 0.04 -4.69 -8.80
C ALA A 55 -1.26 -4.14 -8.19
N THR A 56 -1.64 -2.92 -8.58
CA THR A 56 -2.87 -2.28 -8.12
C THR A 56 -4.11 -3.03 -8.61
N GLU A 57 -4.12 -3.46 -9.87
CA GLU A 57 -5.24 -4.20 -10.46
C GLU A 57 -5.43 -5.58 -9.79
N VAL A 58 -4.35 -6.28 -9.44
CA VAL A 58 -4.42 -7.55 -8.69
C VAL A 58 -5.03 -7.32 -7.30
N ALA A 59 -4.51 -6.34 -6.55
CA ALA A 59 -5.04 -6.01 -5.24
C ALA A 59 -6.51 -5.56 -5.32
N PHE A 60 -6.87 -4.78 -6.34
CA PHE A 60 -8.23 -4.34 -6.59
C PHE A 60 -9.16 -5.52 -6.93
N GLY A 61 -8.73 -6.45 -7.79
CA GLY A 61 -9.49 -7.66 -8.10
C GLY A 61 -9.76 -8.51 -6.87
N ALA A 62 -8.76 -8.68 -5.98
CA ALA A 62 -8.94 -9.36 -4.70
C ALA A 62 -9.98 -8.64 -3.81
N SER A 63 -9.92 -7.30 -3.77
CA SER A 63 -10.88 -6.49 -3.02
C SER A 63 -12.30 -6.62 -3.59
N LEU A 64 -12.48 -6.61 -4.89
CA LEU A 64 -13.80 -6.84 -5.52
C LEU A 64 -14.37 -8.22 -5.16
N ALA A 65 -13.52 -9.22 -5.03
CA ALA A 65 -13.91 -10.56 -4.56
C ALA A 65 -14.20 -10.61 -3.05
N GLY A 66 -14.05 -9.52 -2.32
CA GLY A 66 -14.34 -9.42 -0.89
C GLY A 66 -13.15 -9.68 0.04
N ALA A 67 -11.96 -9.95 -0.50
CA ALA A 67 -10.75 -10.11 0.29
C ALA A 67 -10.16 -8.75 0.69
N ARG A 68 -9.53 -8.67 1.86
CA ARG A 68 -8.69 -7.51 2.18
C ARG A 68 -7.38 -7.61 1.43
N SER A 69 -6.96 -6.51 0.82
CA SER A 69 -5.78 -6.49 -0.03
C SER A 69 -4.97 -5.21 0.15
N ALA A 70 -3.72 -5.27 -0.29
CA ALA A 70 -2.87 -4.10 -0.36
C ALA A 70 -1.98 -4.13 -1.60
N CYS A 71 -1.59 -2.94 -2.06
CA CYS A 71 -0.47 -2.77 -2.97
C CYS A 71 0.51 -1.76 -2.41
N CYS A 72 1.80 -1.98 -2.65
CA CYS A 72 2.86 -1.14 -2.11
C CYS A 72 3.75 -0.64 -3.25
N MET A 73 4.07 0.64 -3.20
CA MET A 73 4.87 1.30 -4.23
C MET A 73 5.53 2.57 -3.71
N LYS A 74 6.52 3.06 -4.41
CA LYS A 74 7.04 4.40 -4.19
C LYS A 74 6.24 5.44 -5.02
N HIS A 75 6.49 6.73 -4.78
CA HIS A 75 5.74 7.81 -5.42
C HIS A 75 5.76 7.76 -6.97
N VAL A 76 6.88 7.40 -7.60
CA VAL A 76 6.92 7.25 -9.07
C VAL A 76 6.12 6.06 -9.56
N GLY A 77 5.96 5.04 -8.72
CA GLY A 77 5.06 3.92 -9.00
C GLY A 77 3.60 4.34 -8.98
N LEU A 78 3.24 5.31 -8.14
CA LEU A 78 1.89 5.87 -8.12
C LEU A 78 1.53 6.56 -9.45
N ASN A 79 2.51 7.14 -10.16
CA ASN A 79 2.28 7.66 -11.51
C ASN A 79 1.84 6.55 -12.47
N VAL A 80 2.46 5.37 -12.36
CA VAL A 80 2.11 4.19 -13.19
C VAL A 80 0.75 3.62 -12.77
N ALA A 81 0.45 3.63 -11.49
CA ALA A 81 -0.81 3.15 -10.89
C ALA A 81 -1.94 4.18 -10.94
N ALA A 82 -1.74 5.36 -11.51
CA ALA A 82 -2.75 6.42 -11.54
C ALA A 82 -4.05 5.98 -12.23
N ASP A 83 -3.96 5.27 -13.36
CA ASP A 83 -5.13 4.79 -14.09
C ASP A 83 -6.02 3.87 -13.22
N PRO A 84 -5.53 2.77 -12.64
CA PRO A 84 -6.36 1.98 -11.74
C PRO A 84 -6.76 2.73 -10.47
N LEU A 85 -5.95 3.63 -9.91
CA LEU A 85 -6.31 4.43 -8.75
C LEU A 85 -7.57 5.27 -9.02
N PHE A 86 -7.60 6.01 -10.12
CA PHE A 86 -8.76 6.81 -10.50
C PHE A 86 -9.98 5.94 -10.82
N THR A 87 -9.78 4.80 -11.46
CA THR A 87 -10.86 3.87 -11.80
C THR A 87 -11.47 3.26 -10.54
N LEU A 88 -10.66 2.75 -9.60
CA LEU A 88 -11.17 2.12 -8.39
C LEU A 88 -11.87 3.12 -7.45
N SER A 89 -11.50 4.40 -7.48
CA SER A 89 -12.20 5.43 -6.71
C SER A 89 -13.65 5.65 -7.17
N TYR A 90 -13.94 5.44 -8.46
CA TYR A 90 -15.29 5.49 -9.01
C TYR A 90 -16.06 4.19 -8.78
N THR A 91 -15.40 3.06 -8.98
CA THR A 91 -16.02 1.74 -8.87
C THR A 91 -16.29 1.35 -7.42
N GLY A 92 -15.43 1.80 -6.51
CA GLY A 92 -15.43 1.38 -5.12
C GLY A 92 -14.83 0.00 -4.92
N VAL A 93 -14.68 -0.39 -3.68
CA VAL A 93 -14.11 -1.68 -3.23
C VAL A 93 -15.13 -2.43 -2.38
N ASN A 94 -15.06 -3.76 -2.39
CA ASN A 94 -15.93 -4.61 -1.57
C ASN A 94 -15.19 -5.08 -0.31
N GLY A 95 -14.01 -5.68 -0.45
CA GLY A 95 -13.08 -5.86 0.67
C GLY A 95 -12.22 -4.62 0.89
N GLY A 96 -11.76 -4.37 2.10
CA GLY A 96 -10.86 -3.25 2.38
C GLY A 96 -9.57 -3.35 1.56
N MET A 97 -9.18 -2.26 0.92
CA MET A 97 -7.93 -2.16 0.16
C MET A 97 -7.08 -1.00 0.68
N VAL A 98 -5.78 -1.22 0.79
CA VAL A 98 -4.80 -0.19 1.18
C VAL A 98 -3.75 -0.03 0.09
N ILE A 99 -3.49 1.20 -0.30
CA ILE A 99 -2.36 1.55 -1.18
C ILE A 99 -1.29 2.20 -0.32
N CYS A 100 -0.20 1.49 -0.09
CA CYS A 100 0.95 2.00 0.65
C CYS A 100 1.88 2.72 -0.33
N VAL A 101 1.98 4.03 -0.20
CA VAL A 101 2.89 4.85 -1.02
C VAL A 101 3.99 5.39 -0.15
N ALA A 102 5.24 5.06 -0.48
CA ALA A 102 6.40 5.58 0.21
C ALA A 102 7.07 6.67 -0.65
N ASP A 103 6.89 7.92 -0.24
CA ASP A 103 7.58 9.04 -0.85
C ASP A 103 9.08 9.03 -0.47
N ASP A 104 9.92 9.61 -1.30
CA ASP A 104 11.37 9.68 -1.12
C ASP A 104 11.84 11.14 -1.17
N PRO A 105 11.56 11.91 -0.09
CA PRO A 105 11.99 13.31 -0.03
C PRO A 105 13.51 13.42 -0.08
N GLY A 106 14.00 14.32 -0.93
CA GLY A 106 15.44 14.45 -1.21
C GLY A 106 15.97 13.47 -2.25
N MET A 107 15.13 12.64 -2.86
CA MET A 107 15.47 11.75 -3.97
C MET A 107 16.67 10.81 -3.70
N HIS A 108 16.74 10.21 -2.52
CA HIS A 108 17.87 9.35 -2.15
C HIS A 108 18.02 8.11 -3.05
N SER A 109 16.92 7.56 -3.55
CA SER A 109 16.91 6.41 -4.45
C SER A 109 15.89 6.53 -5.59
N SER A 110 15.44 7.74 -5.88
CA SER A 110 14.42 8.03 -6.89
C SER A 110 14.91 9.05 -7.90
N GLN A 111 14.28 9.09 -9.08
CA GLN A 111 14.62 10.00 -10.17
C GLN A 111 14.05 11.41 -10.01
N ASN A 112 13.10 11.58 -9.09
CA ASN A 112 12.48 12.87 -8.76
C ASN A 112 11.91 12.85 -7.35
N GLU A 113 11.45 14.00 -6.89
CA GLU A 113 10.68 14.16 -5.65
C GLU A 113 9.24 14.54 -6.02
N GLN A 114 8.28 13.90 -5.38
CA GLN A 114 6.84 14.14 -5.58
C GLN A 114 6.11 14.15 -4.24
N ASP A 115 4.98 14.83 -4.21
CA ASP A 115 4.04 14.83 -3.09
C ASP A 115 2.80 14.01 -3.46
N SER A 116 2.72 12.78 -2.96
CA SER A 116 1.62 11.85 -3.24
C SER A 116 0.26 12.32 -2.70
N ARG A 117 0.23 13.32 -1.80
CA ARG A 117 -1.03 13.91 -1.30
C ARG A 117 -1.87 14.50 -2.42
N HIS A 118 -1.25 15.03 -3.47
CA HIS A 118 -1.95 15.56 -4.63
C HIS A 118 -2.74 14.48 -5.40
N TYR A 119 -2.22 13.25 -5.45
CA TYR A 119 -2.95 12.11 -6.04
C TYR A 119 -4.20 11.76 -5.25
N ALA A 120 -4.10 11.68 -3.94
CA ALA A 120 -5.22 11.38 -3.07
C ALA A 120 -6.36 12.42 -3.22
N ILE A 121 -5.99 13.72 -3.26
CA ILE A 121 -6.95 14.81 -3.47
C ILE A 121 -7.62 14.68 -4.85
N ALA A 122 -6.83 14.47 -5.91
CA ALA A 122 -7.36 14.38 -7.28
C ALA A 122 -8.25 13.13 -7.47
N ALA A 123 -7.85 12.00 -6.92
CA ALA A 123 -8.64 10.76 -6.95
C ALA A 123 -9.81 10.74 -5.95
N LYS A 124 -9.89 11.72 -5.05
CA LYS A 124 -10.92 11.81 -4.00
C LYS A 124 -10.93 10.59 -3.07
N VAL A 125 -9.76 10.08 -2.76
CA VAL A 125 -9.58 8.97 -1.83
C VAL A 125 -9.04 9.48 -0.50
N PRO A 126 -9.42 8.88 0.64
CA PRO A 126 -8.84 9.25 1.94
C PRO A 126 -7.35 8.89 1.98
N MET A 127 -6.57 9.75 2.60
CA MET A 127 -5.15 9.54 2.81
C MET A 127 -4.79 9.72 4.28
N LEU A 128 -3.88 8.90 4.76
CA LEU A 128 -3.29 8.99 6.09
C LEU A 128 -1.77 9.05 5.96
N GLU A 129 -1.17 9.87 6.79
CA GLU A 129 0.28 10.03 6.86
C GLU A 129 0.72 9.74 8.30
N PRO A 130 1.33 8.55 8.57
CA PRO A 130 1.74 8.20 9.92
C PRO A 130 2.98 8.97 10.34
N ALA A 131 3.01 9.45 11.59
CA ALA A 131 4.14 10.16 12.16
C ALA A 131 5.23 9.21 12.71
N ASP A 132 4.86 7.98 13.02
CA ASP A 132 5.78 6.96 13.55
C ASP A 132 5.35 5.53 13.17
N SER A 133 6.17 4.55 13.56
CA SER A 133 5.91 3.14 13.26
C SER A 133 4.66 2.59 13.96
N ALA A 134 4.26 3.13 15.10
CA ALA A 134 3.05 2.69 15.79
C ALA A 134 1.81 3.14 15.02
N GLU A 135 1.79 4.40 14.59
CA GLU A 135 0.72 4.93 13.72
C GLU A 135 0.68 4.22 12.37
N ALA A 136 1.84 3.93 11.76
CA ALA A 136 1.90 3.20 10.49
C ALA A 136 1.18 1.84 10.61
N LYS A 137 1.43 1.10 11.68
CA LYS A 137 0.75 -0.16 11.95
C LYS A 137 -0.75 0.04 12.19
N ASP A 138 -1.12 0.98 13.05
CA ASP A 138 -2.50 1.17 13.47
C ASP A 138 -3.37 1.74 12.35
N PHE A 139 -2.84 2.66 11.52
CA PHE A 139 -3.54 3.20 10.37
C PHE A 139 -3.84 2.14 9.31
N VAL A 140 -2.91 1.23 9.07
CA VAL A 140 -3.14 0.11 8.14
C VAL A 140 -4.17 -0.87 8.70
N LYS A 141 -4.13 -1.14 10.02
CA LYS A 141 -5.03 -2.08 10.69
C LYS A 141 -6.47 -1.57 10.78
N ASP A 142 -6.66 -0.32 11.17
CA ASP A 142 -7.99 0.24 11.49
C ASP A 142 -8.87 0.49 10.27
N ARG A 143 -8.30 0.37 9.07
CA ARG A 143 -9.03 0.64 7.85
C ARG A 143 -9.88 -0.53 7.41
N LYS A 144 -11.13 -0.53 7.88
CA LYS A 144 -12.18 -1.49 7.43
C LYS A 144 -12.63 -1.24 6.00
N SER A 145 -12.40 -0.05 5.49
CA SER A 145 -12.65 0.32 4.09
C SER A 145 -11.94 1.62 3.79
N VAL A 146 -10.85 1.57 3.07
CA VAL A 146 -10.29 2.75 2.40
C VAL A 146 -9.68 2.33 1.10
N VAL A 147 -10.10 3.02 0.14
CA VAL A 147 -9.33 3.25 -1.05
C VAL A 147 -8.21 4.21 -0.73
#